data_edb27c06265393f7efec3ece988fea7f
#
_entry.id   edb27c06265393f7efec3ece988fea7f
#
_cell.length_a   1.000
_cell.length_b   1.000
_cell.length_c   1.000
_cell.angle_alpha   90.00
_cell.angle_beta   90.00
_cell.angle_gamma   90.00
#
_symmetry.space_group_name_H-M   'P 1'
#
loop_
_entity.id
_entity.type
_entity.pdbx_description
1 polymer ?
#
loop_
_entity_poly.entity_id
_entity_poly.type
_entity_poly.pdbx_seq_one_letter_code
_entity_poly.pdbx_strand_id
1 'polypeptide(L)'
;MGIYVWGTGCGASELLEQGFALERVEAFVDSFPMGDTFLEKPVILPQQLDIAACDLLIITARHADAIAQRCCQLGIPAEKCLFLKNNTTLSYRNESCSAAKKILGEDLLKKLTLKQRMVPTPSQLNP
;
A
#
# COMPACT_ATOMS: atom_id res chain seq x y z
N MET A 1 14.62 8.09 1.06
CA MET A 1 14.07 6.81 0.59
C MET A 1 12.63 7.02 0.14
N GLY A 2 12.32 6.68 -1.10
CA GLY A 2 11.04 7.01 -1.71
C GLY A 2 9.94 6.01 -1.39
N ILE A 3 9.11 6.35 -0.40
CA ILE A 3 7.93 5.54 -0.08
C ILE A 3 6.70 6.29 -0.57
N TYR A 4 5.90 5.61 -1.39
CA TYR A 4 4.66 6.15 -1.94
C TYR A 4 3.48 5.32 -1.46
N VAL A 5 2.33 5.96 -1.29
CA VAL A 5 1.12 5.29 -0.83
C VAL A 5 0.03 5.46 -1.89
N TRP A 6 -0.49 4.35 -2.41
CA TRP A 6 -1.59 4.37 -3.37
C TRP A 6 -2.90 4.27 -2.63
N GLY A 7 -3.65 5.36 -2.62
CA GLY A 7 -4.93 5.49 -1.96
C GLY A 7 -4.96 6.72 -1.07
N THR A 8 -6.03 7.49 -1.19
CA THR A 8 -6.22 8.73 -0.42
C THR A 8 -7.50 8.68 0.42
N GLY A 9 -7.92 7.50 0.81
CA GLY A 9 -9.13 7.32 1.60
C GLY A 9 -8.88 6.72 2.97
N CYS A 10 -9.85 5.96 3.44
CA CYS A 10 -9.79 5.33 4.76
C CYS A 10 -8.60 4.41 4.93
N GLY A 11 -8.18 3.75 3.85
CA GLY A 11 -7.02 2.85 3.91
C GLY A 11 -5.74 3.57 4.28
N ALA A 12 -5.52 4.77 3.75
CA ALA A 12 -4.36 5.57 4.10
C ALA A 12 -4.41 5.98 5.56
N SER A 13 -5.58 6.39 6.05
CA SER A 13 -5.75 6.75 7.45
C SER A 13 -5.48 5.56 8.38
N GLU A 14 -5.96 4.38 8.01
CA GLU A 14 -5.70 3.15 8.77
C GLU A 14 -4.20 2.83 8.83
N LEU A 15 -3.49 3.03 7.74
CA LEU A 15 -2.05 2.82 7.69
C LEU A 15 -1.33 3.68 8.74
N LEU A 16 -1.71 4.94 8.82
CA LEU A 16 -1.11 5.86 9.79
C LEU A 16 -1.50 5.51 11.23
N GLU A 17 -2.75 5.08 11.44
CA GLU A 17 -3.21 4.63 12.75
C GLU A 17 -2.45 3.42 13.27
N GLN A 18 -1.95 2.60 12.35
CA GLN A 18 -1.17 1.43 12.70
C GLN A 18 0.29 1.73 13.01
N GLY A 19 0.65 2.99 12.97
CA GLY A 19 1.98 3.43 13.38
C GLY A 19 2.94 3.76 12.26
N PHE A 20 2.47 3.79 11.02
CA PHE A 20 3.31 4.23 9.91
C PHE A 20 3.42 5.75 9.93
N ALA A 21 4.65 6.28 9.89
CA ALA A 21 4.86 7.72 10.00
C ALA A 21 4.60 8.44 8.68
N LEU A 22 3.75 9.45 8.72
CA LEU A 22 3.41 10.25 7.54
C LEU A 22 4.66 10.91 6.94
N GLU A 23 5.63 11.27 7.75
CA GLU A 23 6.88 11.89 7.30
C GLU A 23 7.65 11.01 6.31
N ARG A 24 7.41 9.72 6.34
CA ARG A 24 8.08 8.77 5.44
C ARG A 24 7.44 8.73 4.06
N VAL A 25 6.24 9.30 3.90
CA VAL A 25 5.52 9.30 2.63
C VAL A 25 6.00 10.45 1.76
N GLU A 26 6.51 10.15 0.55
CA GLU A 26 6.90 11.16 -0.43
C GLU A 26 5.67 11.79 -1.10
N ALA A 27 4.74 10.95 -1.51
CA ALA A 27 3.53 11.38 -2.17
C ALA A 27 2.48 10.28 -2.13
N PHE A 28 1.22 10.67 -2.30
CA PHE A 28 0.14 9.72 -2.48
C PHE A 28 -0.12 9.53 -3.97
N VAL A 29 -0.56 8.34 -4.35
CA VAL A 29 -0.93 8.01 -5.72
C VAL A 29 -2.42 7.72 -5.77
N ASP A 30 -3.13 8.31 -6.72
CA ASP A 30 -4.55 8.05 -6.88
C ASP A 30 -4.91 8.19 -8.36
N SER A 31 -5.71 7.25 -8.87
CA SER A 31 -6.19 7.30 -10.25
C SER A 31 -7.22 8.39 -10.46
N PHE A 32 -7.93 8.77 -9.41
CA PHE A 32 -9.00 9.77 -9.47
C PHE A 32 -8.86 10.73 -8.29
N PRO A 33 -7.81 11.56 -8.30
CA PRO A 33 -7.52 12.42 -7.16
C PRO A 33 -8.61 13.48 -6.97
N MET A 34 -8.95 13.72 -5.71
CA MET A 34 -9.92 14.75 -5.35
C MET A 34 -9.28 16.13 -5.24
N GLY A 35 -7.96 16.20 -5.28
CA GLY A 35 -7.22 17.45 -5.20
C GLY A 35 -5.73 17.18 -5.37
N ASP A 36 -4.94 18.24 -5.24
CA ASP A 36 -3.50 18.16 -5.46
C ASP A 36 -2.74 17.66 -4.24
N THR A 37 -3.37 17.69 -3.07
CA THR A 37 -2.72 17.25 -1.82
C THR A 37 -3.66 16.39 -1.00
N PHE A 38 -3.06 15.53 -0.18
CA PHE A 38 -3.76 14.75 0.83
C PHE A 38 -2.85 14.68 2.05
N LEU A 39 -3.38 15.08 3.21
CA LEU A 39 -2.60 15.16 4.45
C LEU A 39 -1.31 15.97 4.25
N GLU A 40 -1.41 17.05 3.48
CA GLU A 40 -0.31 17.97 3.16
C GLU A 40 0.79 17.39 2.29
N LYS A 41 0.60 16.18 1.78
CA LYS A 41 1.53 15.57 0.82
C LYS A 41 0.96 15.67 -0.59
N PRO A 42 1.81 15.72 -1.62
CA PRO A 42 1.32 15.75 -3.00
C PRO A 42 0.53 14.50 -3.35
N VAL A 43 -0.47 14.66 -4.22
CA VAL A 43 -1.19 13.54 -4.82
C VAL A 43 -0.84 13.52 -6.30
N ILE A 44 -0.35 12.41 -6.79
CA ILE A 44 0.04 12.24 -8.19
C ILE A 44 -0.79 11.13 -8.84
N LEU A 45 -0.88 11.20 -10.17
CA LEU A 45 -1.50 10.13 -10.94
C LEU A 45 -0.53 8.96 -11.06
N PRO A 46 -1.02 7.73 -11.26
CA PRO A 46 -0.14 6.56 -11.37
C PRO A 46 0.94 6.72 -12.45
N GLN A 47 0.59 7.28 -13.59
CA GLN A 47 1.54 7.48 -14.67
C GLN A 47 2.60 8.55 -14.39
N GLN A 48 2.40 9.35 -13.35
CA GLN A 48 3.37 10.37 -12.94
C GLN A 48 4.40 9.83 -11.95
N LEU A 49 4.21 8.60 -11.47
CA LEU A 49 5.12 8.00 -10.52
C LEU A 49 6.48 7.74 -11.17
N ASP A 50 7.53 8.28 -10.57
CA ASP A 50 8.90 7.96 -10.98
C ASP A 50 9.29 6.62 -10.35
N ILE A 51 9.28 5.57 -11.16
CA ILE A 51 9.54 4.21 -10.69
C ILE A 51 10.95 4.09 -10.12
N ALA A 52 11.91 4.79 -10.71
CA ALA A 52 13.28 4.76 -10.23
C ALA A 52 13.42 5.39 -8.85
N ALA A 53 12.63 6.41 -8.57
CA ALA A 53 12.63 7.07 -7.26
C ALA A 53 11.77 6.35 -6.22
N CYS A 54 10.91 5.45 -6.68
CA CYS A 54 10.02 4.70 -5.78
C CYS A 54 10.74 3.46 -5.26
N ASP A 55 11.03 3.46 -3.98
CA ASP A 55 11.64 2.30 -3.32
C ASP A 55 10.60 1.33 -2.78
N LEU A 56 9.45 1.85 -2.39
CA LEU A 56 8.34 1.05 -1.88
C LEU A 56 7.01 1.74 -2.21
N LEU A 57 6.08 0.98 -2.74
CA LEU A 57 4.72 1.44 -3.00
C LEU A 57 3.78 0.64 -2.11
N ILE A 58 3.14 1.32 -1.17
CA ILE A 58 2.17 0.70 -0.26
C ILE A 58 0.77 0.96 -0.82
N ILE A 59 0.05 -0.09 -1.16
CA ILE A 59 -1.26 0.01 -1.77
C ILE A 59 -2.32 -0.23 -0.71
N THR A 60 -3.07 0.83 -0.40
CA THR A 60 -4.12 0.80 0.63
C THR A 60 -5.52 0.77 0.04
N ALA A 61 -5.64 0.95 -1.26
CA ALA A 61 -6.93 0.99 -1.94
C ALA A 61 -7.56 -0.40 -2.02
N ARG A 62 -8.90 -0.42 -2.10
CA ARG A 62 -9.66 -1.67 -2.08
C ARG A 62 -9.57 -2.49 -3.36
N HIS A 63 -9.37 -1.85 -4.49
CA HIS A 63 -9.38 -2.53 -5.78
C HIS A 63 -7.99 -3.08 -6.11
N ALA A 64 -7.50 -3.95 -5.23
CA ALA A 64 -6.13 -4.44 -5.31
C ALA A 64 -5.82 -5.18 -6.62
N ASP A 65 -6.79 -5.95 -7.17
CA ASP A 65 -6.58 -6.65 -8.44
C ASP A 65 -6.35 -5.67 -9.59
N ALA A 66 -7.20 -4.65 -9.69
CA ALA A 66 -7.08 -3.65 -10.75
C ALA A 66 -5.78 -2.86 -10.60
N ILE A 67 -5.41 -2.53 -9.37
CA ILE A 67 -4.17 -1.80 -9.10
C ILE A 67 -2.95 -2.65 -9.40
N ALA A 68 -2.98 -3.94 -9.05
CA ALA A 68 -1.90 -4.85 -9.38
C ALA A 68 -1.68 -4.92 -10.89
N GLN A 69 -2.77 -5.00 -11.66
CA GLN A 69 -2.71 -5.01 -13.10
C GLN A 69 -2.14 -3.69 -13.63
N ARG A 70 -2.55 -2.57 -13.05
CA ARG A 70 -2.05 -1.25 -13.43
C ARG A 70 -0.55 -1.13 -13.13
N CYS A 71 -0.10 -1.65 -12.01
CA CYS A 71 1.33 -1.67 -11.67
C CYS A 71 2.12 -2.44 -12.72
N CYS A 72 1.61 -3.60 -13.16
CA CYS A 72 2.25 -4.36 -14.23
C CYS A 72 2.35 -3.55 -15.52
N GLN A 73 1.27 -2.85 -15.88
CA GLN A 73 1.24 -2.01 -17.09
C GLN A 73 2.25 -0.87 -17.02
N LEU A 74 2.45 -0.32 -15.83
CA LEU A 74 3.39 0.78 -15.61
C LEU A 74 4.83 0.32 -15.45
N GLY A 75 5.05 -0.98 -15.34
CA GLY A 75 6.39 -1.52 -15.14
C GLY A 75 6.92 -1.43 -13.72
N ILE A 76 6.03 -1.32 -12.73
CA ILE A 76 6.43 -1.29 -11.33
C ILE A 76 6.69 -2.72 -10.86
N PRO A 77 7.91 -3.04 -10.39
CA PRO A 77 8.23 -4.40 -9.98
C PRO A 77 7.40 -4.86 -8.78
N ALA A 78 7.00 -6.12 -8.79
CA ALA A 78 6.23 -6.69 -7.68
C ALA A 78 7.00 -6.62 -6.36
N GLU A 79 8.31 -6.68 -6.40
CA GLU A 79 9.17 -6.60 -5.22
C GLU A 79 9.07 -5.26 -4.48
N LYS A 80 8.52 -4.24 -5.14
CA LYS A 80 8.32 -2.91 -4.56
C LYS A 80 6.88 -2.65 -4.13
N CYS A 81 5.96 -3.58 -4.34
CA CYS A 81 4.54 -3.38 -4.08
C CYS A 81 4.06 -4.16 -2.86
N LEU A 82 3.53 -3.44 -1.88
CA LEU A 82 2.94 -4.04 -0.68
C LEU A 82 1.45 -3.74 -0.67
N PHE A 83 0.62 -4.79 -0.71
CA PHE A 83 -0.84 -4.65 -0.74
C PHE A 83 -1.42 -4.87 0.64
N LEU A 84 -2.02 -3.84 1.22
CA LEU A 84 -2.63 -3.95 2.55
C LEU A 84 -4.09 -4.35 2.50
N LYS A 85 -4.79 -4.02 1.41
CA LYS A 85 -6.21 -4.38 1.24
C LYS A 85 -6.36 -5.55 0.27
N ASN A 86 -5.48 -6.53 0.37
CA ASN A 86 -5.60 -7.70 -0.48
C ASN A 86 -6.52 -8.74 0.15
N ASN A 87 -7.05 -9.60 -0.69
CA ASN A 87 -7.79 -10.77 -0.26
C ASN A 87 -6.89 -12.00 -0.38
N THR A 88 -7.46 -13.17 -0.11
CA THR A 88 -6.69 -14.42 -0.14
C THR A 88 -6.05 -14.73 -1.48
N THR A 89 -6.63 -14.24 -2.58
CA THR A 89 -6.09 -14.51 -3.91
C THR A 89 -4.83 -13.68 -4.19
N LEU A 90 -4.63 -12.59 -3.46
CA LEU A 90 -3.50 -11.70 -3.66
C LEU A 90 -2.46 -11.77 -2.56
N SER A 91 -2.67 -12.60 -1.54
CA SER A 91 -1.75 -12.67 -0.41
C SER A 91 -0.32 -13.02 -0.83
N TYR A 92 -0.18 -13.84 -1.85
CA TYR A 92 1.14 -14.24 -2.35
C TYR A 92 1.94 -13.07 -2.90
N ARG A 93 1.29 -11.97 -3.30
CA ARG A 93 1.99 -10.82 -3.86
C ARG A 93 2.87 -10.15 -2.82
N ASN A 94 2.40 -10.11 -1.57
CA ASN A 94 3.18 -9.50 -0.50
C ASN A 94 4.44 -10.31 -0.18
N GLU A 95 4.41 -11.61 -0.42
CA GLU A 95 5.59 -12.47 -0.22
C GLU A 95 6.72 -12.09 -1.16
N SER A 96 6.38 -11.56 -2.33
CA SER A 96 7.37 -11.12 -3.31
C SER A 96 7.92 -9.73 -3.02
N CYS A 97 7.35 -9.02 -2.06
CA CYS A 97 7.75 -7.64 -1.76
C CYS A 97 8.97 -7.59 -0.83
N SER A 98 10.14 -7.81 -1.39
CA SER A 98 11.38 -7.75 -0.62
C SER A 98 11.67 -6.34 -0.09
N ALA A 99 11.22 -5.31 -0.82
CA ALA A 99 11.40 -3.92 -0.40
C ALA A 99 10.72 -3.63 0.94
N ALA A 100 9.54 -4.21 1.18
CA ALA A 100 8.81 -3.99 2.43
C ALA A 100 9.61 -4.49 3.62
N LYS A 101 10.20 -5.68 3.52
CA LYS A 101 11.02 -6.24 4.59
C LYS A 101 12.23 -5.38 4.88
N LYS A 102 12.87 -4.90 3.82
CA LYS A 102 14.10 -4.12 3.90
C LYS A 102 13.86 -2.73 4.48
N ILE A 103 12.79 -2.08 4.04
CA ILE A 103 12.51 -0.68 4.35
C ILE A 103 11.72 -0.52 5.64
N LEU A 104 10.69 -1.33 5.84
CA LEU A 104 9.82 -1.23 7.02
C LEU A 104 10.34 -2.03 8.20
N GLY A 105 11.08 -3.10 7.94
CA GLY A 105 11.47 -4.05 8.98
C GLY A 105 10.36 -5.06 9.26
N GLU A 106 10.75 -6.19 9.84
CA GLU A 106 9.81 -7.28 10.06
C GLU A 106 8.70 -6.94 11.05
N ASP A 107 9.03 -6.17 12.10
CA ASP A 107 8.05 -5.86 13.14
C ASP A 107 6.91 -5.00 12.61
N LEU A 108 7.25 -3.93 11.90
CA LEU A 108 6.23 -3.05 11.33
C LEU A 108 5.46 -3.77 10.22
N LEU A 109 6.17 -4.52 9.38
CA LEU A 109 5.53 -5.27 8.30
C LEU A 109 4.54 -6.29 8.86
N LYS A 110 4.89 -7.00 9.91
CA LYS A 110 3.98 -7.93 10.59
C LYS A 110 2.77 -7.20 11.14
N LYS A 111 2.99 -6.06 11.78
CA LYS A 111 1.92 -5.27 12.35
C LYS A 111 0.91 -4.83 11.29
N LEU A 112 1.40 -4.35 10.15
CA LEU A 112 0.54 -3.89 9.07
C LEU A 112 -0.21 -5.04 8.40
N THR A 113 0.45 -6.16 8.16
CA THR A 113 -0.15 -7.29 7.45
C THR A 113 -0.96 -8.19 8.38
N LEU A 114 -0.57 -8.30 9.64
CA LEU A 114 -1.27 -9.14 10.59
C LEU A 114 -2.71 -8.65 10.82
N LYS A 115 -2.89 -7.35 10.87
CA LYS A 115 -4.23 -6.79 11.03
C LYS A 115 -5.13 -7.17 9.87
N GLN A 116 -4.60 -7.26 8.66
CA GLN A 116 -5.35 -7.72 7.50
C GLN A 116 -5.78 -9.18 7.64
N ARG A 117 -4.90 -10.00 8.19
CA ARG A 117 -5.20 -11.42 8.42
C ARG A 117 -6.19 -11.62 9.55
N MET A 118 -6.14 -10.72 10.52
CA MET A 118 -6.96 -10.82 11.72
C MET A 118 -8.32 -10.17 11.59
N VAL A 119 -8.65 -9.62 10.43
CA VAL A 119 -10.02 -9.19 10.20
C VAL A 119 -10.89 -10.41 10.37
N PRO A 120 -11.63 -10.52 11.49
CA PRO A 120 -12.35 -11.74 11.76
C PRO A 120 -13.50 -11.88 10.80
N THR A 121 -13.70 -13.10 10.36
CA THR A 121 -14.93 -13.42 9.66
C THR A 121 -16.01 -13.68 10.70
N PRO A 122 -17.29 -13.50 10.37
CA PRO A 122 -18.35 -13.83 11.29
C PRO A 122 -18.28 -15.26 11.81
N SER A 123 -17.80 -16.18 10.99
CA SER A 123 -17.67 -17.58 11.41
C SER A 123 -16.58 -17.77 12.47
N GLN A 124 -15.60 -16.91 12.52
CA GLN A 124 -14.57 -16.98 13.56
C GLN A 124 -15.07 -16.40 14.87
N LEU A 125 -15.95 -15.42 14.79
CA LEU A 125 -16.52 -14.78 15.98
C LEU A 125 -17.66 -15.59 16.57
N ASN A 126 -18.32 -16.38 15.77
CA ASN A 126 -19.50 -17.17 16.16
C ASN A 126 -19.25 -18.62 15.90
N PRO A 127 -18.64 -19.29 16.86
CA PRO A 127 -18.40 -20.73 16.72
C PRO A 127 -19.69 -21.52 16.63
#